data_bcace202973f6a38563c21de92428fa3
#
_entry.id   bcace202973f6a38563c21de92428fa3
#
_cell.length_a   1.000
_cell.length_b   1.000
_cell.length_c   1.000
_cell.angle_alpha   90.00
_cell.angle_beta   90.00
_cell.angle_gamma   90.00
#
_symmetry.space_group_name_H-M   'P 1'
#
loop_
_entity.id
_entity.type
_entity.pdbx_description
1 polymer ?
#
loop_
_entity_poly.entity_id
_entity_poly.type
_entity_poly.pdbx_seq_one_letter_code
_entity_poly.pdbx_strand_id
1 'polypeptide(L)'
;MEINSVNNRGIYTFKLDEKNYINFCPERGGVITNWVSEEKEILYFDEKRFIDKTKSIRGGIPILFPICGNLNTSSSVFGKDYLQLMQHGFARDLHWQYCLNDSKK
;
A
#
# COMPACT_ATOMS: atom_id res chain seq x y z
N MET A 1 -5.40 5.33 -19.27
CA MET A 1 -4.74 5.62 -17.99
C MET A 1 -3.27 5.22 -18.05
N GLU A 2 -2.42 6.03 -17.51
CA GLU A 2 -0.98 5.82 -17.56
C GLU A 2 -0.42 5.58 -16.17
N ILE A 3 0.62 4.75 -16.08
CA ILE A 3 1.40 4.55 -14.86
C ILE A 3 2.79 5.10 -15.11
N ASN A 4 3.18 6.10 -14.34
CA ASN A 4 4.46 6.77 -14.46
C ASN A 4 5.19 6.76 -13.12
N SER A 5 6.50 6.59 -13.16
CA SER A 5 7.33 6.76 -11.96
C SER A 5 7.33 8.23 -11.55
N VAL A 6 7.04 8.50 -10.29
CA VAL A 6 6.98 9.86 -9.76
C VAL A 6 8.35 10.32 -9.27
N ASN A 7 9.15 9.39 -8.75
CA ASN A 7 10.46 9.71 -8.20
C ASN A 7 11.32 8.45 -8.05
N ASN A 8 12.56 8.65 -7.58
CA ASN A 8 13.54 7.56 -7.37
C ASN A 8 13.19 6.64 -6.18
N ARG A 9 12.04 6.83 -5.54
CA ARG A 9 11.61 6.05 -4.37
C ARG A 9 10.69 4.89 -4.71
N GLY A 10 10.51 4.61 -6.01
CA GLY A 10 9.61 3.55 -6.45
C GLY A 10 8.13 3.90 -6.32
N ILE A 11 7.80 5.19 -6.33
CA ILE A 11 6.43 5.67 -6.31
C ILE A 11 5.95 5.86 -7.74
N TYR A 12 4.78 5.33 -8.03
CA TYR A 12 4.15 5.39 -9.34
C TYR A 12 2.82 6.13 -9.24
N THR A 13 2.46 6.83 -10.31
CA THR A 13 1.18 7.53 -10.41
C THR A 13 0.28 6.80 -11.39
N PHE A 14 -0.94 6.54 -10.94
CA PHE A 14 -2.03 6.04 -11.78
C PHE A 14 -3.03 7.19 -11.95
N LYS A 15 -3.07 7.75 -13.14
CA LYS A 15 -3.83 8.96 -13.45
C LYS A 15 -5.12 8.67 -14.17
N LEU A 16 -6.20 9.28 -13.70
CA LEU A 16 -7.41 9.44 -14.50
C LEU A 16 -7.32 10.73 -15.34
N ASP A 17 -6.92 11.82 -14.71
CA ASP A 17 -6.64 13.13 -15.32
C ASP A 17 -5.68 13.92 -14.42
N GLU A 18 -5.40 15.19 -14.74
CA GLU A 18 -4.47 16.01 -13.96
C GLU A 18 -4.95 16.33 -12.54
N LYS A 19 -6.25 16.23 -12.29
CA LYS A 19 -6.87 16.55 -11.00
C LYS A 19 -7.21 15.33 -10.18
N ASN A 20 -7.19 14.15 -10.79
CA ASN A 20 -7.67 12.90 -10.18
C ASN A 20 -6.64 11.79 -10.41
N TYR A 21 -5.94 11.40 -9.37
CA TYR A 21 -4.91 10.36 -9.45
C TYR A 21 -4.64 9.73 -8.10
N ILE A 22 -3.98 8.59 -8.13
CA ILE A 22 -3.40 7.95 -6.95
C ILE A 22 -1.90 7.75 -7.17
N ASN A 23 -1.14 7.82 -6.08
CA ASN A 23 0.24 7.38 -6.03
C ASN A 23 0.32 6.10 -5.22
N PHE A 24 1.14 5.16 -5.66
CA PHE A 24 1.32 3.90 -4.94
C PHE A 24 2.78 3.45 -5.01
N CYS A 25 3.18 2.63 -4.04
CA CYS A 25 4.55 2.15 -3.93
C CYS A 25 4.58 0.62 -3.83
N PRO A 26 4.79 -0.09 -4.95
CA PRO A 26 4.87 -1.55 -4.92
C PRO A 26 5.97 -2.09 -4.02
N GLU A 27 7.12 -1.42 -3.97
CA GLU A 27 8.27 -1.84 -3.16
C GLU A 27 8.00 -1.78 -1.65
N ARG A 28 7.01 -1.01 -1.23
CA ARG A 28 6.62 -0.86 0.18
C ARG A 28 5.21 -1.40 0.41
N GLY A 29 5.01 -2.67 0.06
CA GLY A 29 3.77 -3.37 0.34
C GLY A 29 2.59 -2.94 -0.53
N GLY A 30 2.83 -2.27 -1.66
CA GLY A 30 1.76 -1.81 -2.53
C GLY A 30 0.92 -0.69 -1.93
N VAL A 31 1.43 0.04 -0.95
CA VAL A 31 0.69 1.09 -0.26
C VAL A 31 0.30 2.20 -1.23
N ILE A 32 -0.95 2.65 -1.12
CA ILE A 32 -1.39 3.89 -1.78
C ILE A 32 -0.95 5.04 -0.88
N THR A 33 -0.03 5.87 -1.37
CA THR A 33 0.55 6.96 -0.60
C THR A 33 -0.28 8.24 -0.68
N ASN A 34 -0.89 8.47 -1.83
CA ASN A 34 -1.68 9.66 -2.08
C ASN A 34 -2.93 9.30 -2.88
N TRP A 35 -4.01 9.98 -2.58
CA TRP A 35 -5.21 9.97 -3.39
C TRP A 35 -5.67 11.40 -3.57
N VAL A 36 -5.53 11.91 -4.77
CA VAL A 36 -5.94 13.27 -5.11
C VAL A 36 -7.22 13.21 -5.92
N SER A 37 -8.23 13.90 -5.46
CA SER A 37 -9.53 14.02 -6.12
C SER A 37 -9.89 15.50 -6.23
N GLU A 38 -10.15 15.95 -7.46
CA GLU A 38 -10.44 17.36 -7.76
C GLU A 38 -9.42 18.31 -7.12
N GLU A 39 -8.13 17.98 -7.30
CA GLU A 39 -6.98 18.74 -6.81
C GLU A 39 -6.80 18.71 -5.28
N LYS A 40 -7.60 17.91 -4.56
CA LYS A 40 -7.51 17.80 -3.09
C LYS A 40 -6.93 16.46 -2.69
N GLU A 41 -5.93 16.49 -1.82
CA GLU A 41 -5.38 15.30 -1.20
C GLU A 41 -6.39 14.75 -0.18
N ILE A 42 -6.79 13.50 -0.36
CA ILE A 42 -7.79 12.83 0.48
C ILE A 42 -7.15 12.13 1.68
N LEU A 43 -5.93 11.59 1.50
CA LEU A 43 -5.29 10.75 2.51
C LEU A 43 -4.28 11.51 3.34
N TYR A 44 -4.24 11.18 4.64
CA TYR A 44 -3.09 11.52 5.48
C TYR A 44 -1.94 10.58 5.15
N PHE A 45 -0.73 11.11 5.04
CA PHE A 45 0.46 10.30 4.81
C PHE A 45 1.69 10.97 5.45
N ASP A 46 2.41 10.20 6.28
CA ASP A 46 3.65 10.67 6.92
C ASP A 46 4.82 10.39 5.98
N GLU A 47 5.14 11.36 5.15
CA GLU A 47 6.18 11.23 4.14
C GLU A 47 7.57 11.09 4.76
N LYS A 48 7.86 11.81 5.83
CA LYS A 48 9.16 11.73 6.51
C LYS A 48 9.41 10.33 7.06
N ARG A 49 8.38 9.74 7.65
CA ARG A 49 8.46 8.38 8.16
C ARG A 49 8.58 7.36 7.04
N PHE A 50 7.92 7.58 5.91
CA PHE A 50 7.98 6.71 4.75
C PHE A 50 9.40 6.59 4.18
N ILE A 51 10.15 7.68 4.18
CA ILE A 51 11.53 7.71 3.68
C ILE A 51 12.45 6.81 4.51
N ASP A 52 12.19 6.71 5.80
CA ASP A 52 12.94 5.84 6.70
C ASP A 52 12.44 4.40 6.59
N LYS A 53 13.16 3.58 5.83
CA LYS A 53 12.78 2.17 5.57
C LYS A 53 12.84 1.28 6.82
N THR A 54 13.43 1.76 7.92
CA THR A 54 13.46 1.02 9.18
C THR A 54 12.18 1.18 9.98
N LYS A 55 11.34 2.12 9.59
CA LYS A 55 10.08 2.42 10.27
C LYS A 55 8.87 1.93 9.48
N SER A 56 7.82 1.59 10.20
CA SER A 56 6.54 1.26 9.58
C SER A 56 5.92 2.51 8.95
N ILE A 57 5.17 2.31 7.88
CA ILE A 57 4.46 3.39 7.18
C ILE A 57 3.29 3.86 8.05
N ARG A 58 3.05 5.17 8.08
CA ARG A 58 1.88 5.78 8.73
C ARG A 58 1.07 6.55 7.71
N GLY A 59 -0.23 6.29 7.68
CA GLY A 59 -1.14 6.88 6.71
C GLY A 59 -1.19 6.11 5.40
N GLY A 60 -1.85 6.69 4.40
CA GLY A 60 -2.11 6.01 3.15
C GLY A 60 -3.12 4.88 3.27
N ILE A 61 -3.18 4.04 2.24
CA ILE A 61 -4.02 2.83 2.23
C ILE A 61 -3.10 1.63 2.08
N PRO A 62 -2.85 0.86 3.14
CA PRO A 62 -1.99 -0.32 3.07
C PRO A 62 -2.75 -1.56 2.61
N ILE A 63 -2.01 -2.56 2.16
CA ILE A 63 -2.55 -3.92 1.96
C ILE A 63 -2.23 -4.73 3.20
N LEU A 64 -3.25 -5.23 3.87
CA LEU A 64 -3.11 -6.03 5.08
C LEU A 64 -3.48 -7.48 4.79
N PHE A 65 -2.54 -8.39 4.96
CA PHE A 65 -2.75 -9.81 4.71
C PHE A 65 -1.69 -10.64 5.45
N PRO A 66 -2.00 -11.80 6.00
CA PRO A 66 -3.31 -12.47 5.93
C PRO A 66 -4.31 -12.03 7.00
N ILE A 67 -3.93 -11.08 7.86
CA ILE A 67 -4.82 -10.60 8.92
C ILE A 67 -4.83 -9.08 8.98
N CYS A 68 -5.88 -8.54 9.57
CA CYS A 68 -5.99 -7.13 9.93
C CYS A 68 -6.06 -7.06 11.47
N GLY A 69 -5.11 -6.37 12.08
CA GLY A 69 -5.01 -6.29 13.54
C GLY A 69 -4.06 -7.34 14.11
N ASN A 70 -4.31 -7.75 15.34
CA ASN A 70 -3.50 -8.74 16.04
C ASN A 70 -4.25 -10.06 16.18
N LEU A 71 -3.51 -11.19 16.08
CA LEU A 71 -4.04 -12.49 16.48
C LEU A 71 -3.98 -12.63 17.99
N ASN A 72 -5.02 -13.23 18.58
CA ASN A 72 -4.93 -13.75 19.93
C ASN A 72 -4.45 -15.22 19.87
N THR A 73 -4.10 -15.78 21.03
CA THR A 73 -3.53 -17.13 21.12
C THR A 73 -4.49 -18.25 20.69
N SER A 74 -5.80 -17.98 20.62
CA SER A 74 -6.81 -18.95 20.22
C SER A 74 -7.26 -18.81 18.76
N SER A 75 -6.74 -17.83 18.04
CA SER A 75 -7.13 -17.55 16.65
C SER A 75 -6.34 -18.41 15.69
N SER A 76 -6.99 -18.80 14.59
CA SER A 76 -6.34 -19.46 13.47
C SER A 76 -6.60 -18.71 12.19
N VAL A 77 -5.68 -18.84 11.21
CA VAL A 77 -5.79 -18.27 9.88
C VAL A 77 -5.74 -19.43 8.90
N PHE A 78 -6.75 -19.52 8.03
CA PHE A 78 -6.87 -20.61 7.07
C PHE A 78 -6.83 -22.00 7.72
N GLY A 79 -7.43 -22.14 8.91
CA GLY A 79 -7.45 -23.40 9.66
C GLY A 79 -6.12 -23.80 10.29
N LYS A 80 -5.16 -22.89 10.35
CA LYS A 80 -3.84 -23.11 10.96
C LYS A 80 -3.53 -22.04 11.99
N ASP A 81 -2.75 -22.43 12.99
CA ASP A 81 -2.31 -21.51 14.02
C ASP A 81 -1.03 -20.79 13.59
N TYR A 82 -1.12 -19.48 13.39
CA TYR A 82 0.02 -18.65 13.05
C TYR A 82 0.37 -17.73 14.22
N LEU A 83 0.87 -18.32 15.30
CA LEU A 83 1.18 -17.59 16.53
C LEU A 83 2.27 -16.53 16.35
N GLN A 84 3.04 -16.61 15.26
CA GLN A 84 4.15 -15.69 15.00
C GLN A 84 3.80 -14.55 14.05
N LEU A 85 2.55 -14.45 13.60
CA LEU A 85 2.14 -13.35 12.75
C LEU A 85 2.14 -12.05 13.55
N MET A 86 2.84 -11.07 13.02
CA MET A 86 2.84 -9.72 13.60
C MET A 86 1.52 -9.01 13.29
N GLN A 87 1.26 -7.91 13.99
CA GLN A 87 0.12 -7.06 13.75
C GLN A 87 -0.02 -6.77 12.24
N HIS A 88 -1.23 -6.97 11.70
CA HIS A 88 -1.58 -6.77 10.29
C HIS A 88 -0.89 -7.72 9.30
N GLY A 89 -0.26 -8.80 9.79
CA GLY A 89 0.39 -9.77 8.91
C GLY A 89 1.66 -9.24 8.25
N PHE A 90 1.93 -9.68 7.03
CA PHE A 90 3.21 -9.42 6.36
C PHE A 90 3.09 -8.76 4.98
N ALA A 91 1.92 -8.69 4.39
CA ALA A 91 1.78 -8.20 3.00
C ALA A 91 2.30 -6.77 2.82
N ARG A 92 2.12 -5.92 3.82
CA ARG A 92 2.57 -4.53 3.79
C ARG A 92 4.09 -4.36 3.80
N ASP A 93 4.82 -5.42 4.14
CA ASP A 93 6.29 -5.41 4.20
C ASP A 93 6.92 -6.08 2.98
N LEU A 94 6.12 -6.56 2.05
CA LEU A 94 6.60 -7.25 0.84
C LEU A 94 6.78 -6.28 -0.31
N HIS A 95 7.66 -6.69 -1.23
CA HIS A 95 7.80 -6.05 -2.53
C HIS A 95 6.74 -6.65 -3.47
N TRP A 96 5.80 -5.83 -3.91
CA TRP A 96 4.73 -6.24 -4.82
C TRP A 96 5.10 -5.89 -6.25
N GLN A 97 4.71 -6.77 -7.15
CA GLN A 97 4.74 -6.47 -8.58
C GLN A 97 3.34 -6.02 -9.00
N TYR A 98 3.28 -5.15 -9.99
CA TYR A 98 2.01 -4.74 -10.56
C TYR A 98 2.00 -5.05 -12.06
N CYS A 99 0.81 -5.27 -12.59
CA CYS A 99 0.61 -5.33 -14.03
C CYS A 99 -0.61 -4.48 -14.37
N LEU A 100 -0.53 -3.82 -15.51
CA LEU A 100 -1.67 -3.09 -16.04
C LEU A 100 -2.49 -4.06 -16.88
N ASN A 101 -3.68 -4.36 -16.41
CA ASN A 101 -4.61 -5.15 -17.20
C ASN A 101 -5.44 -4.20 -18.06
N ASP A 102 -5.01 -4.02 -19.30
CA ASP A 102 -5.70 -3.17 -20.27
C ASP A 102 -6.89 -3.90 -20.89
N SER A 103 -7.74 -4.40 -20.04
CA SER A 103 -8.98 -5.04 -20.47
C SER A 103 -9.99 -3.96 -20.82
N LYS A 104 -10.19 -3.75 -22.10
CA LYS A 104 -11.19 -2.82 -22.65
C LYS A 104 -12.61 -3.39 -22.57
N LYS A 105 -12.91 -4.09 -21.55
CA LYS A 105 -14.24 -4.67 -21.40
C LYS A 105 -15.15 -3.75 -20.60
#